data_28d46b7adbd615847811130bd7b68d36
#
_entry.id   28d46b7adbd615847811130bd7b68d36
#
_cell.length_a   1.000
_cell.length_b   1.000
_cell.length_c   1.000
_cell.angle_alpha   90.00
_cell.angle_beta   90.00
_cell.angle_gamma   90.00
#
_symmetry.space_group_name_H-M   'P 1'
#
loop_
_entity.id
_entity.type
_entity.pdbx_description
1 polymer ?
#
loop_
_entity_poly.entity_id
_entity_poly.type
_entity_poly.pdbx_seq_one_letter_code
_entity_poly.pdbx_strand_id
1 'polypeptide(L)'
;MSFAQVPNDGGLSFVGLQRNFAGVTLNYRKASVEGKAGDAKALVIYLHGGSSCGNDNTTQMNEPGIDSIANYLSSHHKAAVFVVPQCPDRNKGWGGMTKNVKALLDFTAQTEGADPNQIYIFGGSMGGTGTWKMLSSYPDYFAAAMPCAANPKGMNVETVATTPVYNVMGLADKIMDSSVRIIAEDFISQLQQLGDEAVYEEVPDWTHETTCIQSYSTPRMDWVFAHTKPVTSSIVNPYNEQRKRDDAWYTLSGAKIAKPSSPGLYIHGGKKWIYK
;
A
#
# COMPACT_ATOMS: atom_id res chain seq x y z
N MET A 1 15.55 -18.45 -10.48
CA MET A 1 16.95 -18.01 -10.28
C MET A 1 17.03 -17.38 -8.90
N SER A 2 18.05 -17.72 -8.12
CA SER A 2 18.32 -17.07 -6.82
C SER A 2 19.31 -15.95 -7.07
N PHE A 3 18.97 -14.73 -6.68
CA PHE A 3 19.89 -13.60 -6.75
C PHE A 3 20.74 -13.55 -5.48
N ALA A 4 21.97 -13.06 -5.59
CA ALA A 4 22.85 -12.91 -4.44
C ALA A 4 22.21 -12.02 -3.36
N GLN A 5 22.53 -12.30 -2.12
CA GLN A 5 22.15 -11.44 -1.00
C GLN A 5 22.89 -10.10 -1.10
N VAL A 6 22.18 -9.01 -0.96
CA VAL A 6 22.77 -7.66 -0.96
C VAL A 6 22.58 -7.11 0.46
N PRO A 7 23.66 -6.94 1.22
CA PRO A 7 23.62 -6.16 2.45
C PRO A 7 23.36 -4.67 2.10
N ASN A 8 22.66 -3.96 2.94
CA ASN A 8 22.58 -2.51 2.85
C ASN A 8 23.07 -1.86 4.14
N ASP A 9 23.27 -0.54 4.11
CA ASP A 9 23.79 0.22 5.25
C ASP A 9 22.81 0.27 6.43
N GLY A 10 21.54 -0.06 6.20
CA GLY A 10 20.53 -0.25 7.25
C GLY A 10 20.65 -1.56 8.04
N GLY A 11 21.69 -2.35 7.76
CA GLY A 11 21.97 -3.59 8.48
C GLY A 11 21.02 -4.75 8.15
N LEU A 12 20.09 -4.58 7.19
CA LEU A 12 19.20 -5.65 6.74
C LEU A 12 19.81 -6.45 5.60
N SER A 13 19.58 -7.73 5.62
CA SER A 13 19.99 -8.65 4.55
C SER A 13 18.82 -8.90 3.60
N PHE A 14 18.91 -8.36 2.39
CA PHE A 14 17.89 -8.54 1.37
C PHE A 14 18.13 -9.77 0.50
N VAL A 15 17.14 -10.65 0.43
CA VAL A 15 17.12 -11.80 -0.48
C VAL A 15 16.50 -11.38 -1.81
N GLY A 16 17.16 -11.69 -2.93
CA GLY A 16 16.64 -11.47 -4.27
C GLY A 16 15.68 -12.56 -4.69
N LEU A 17 14.49 -12.16 -5.13
CA LEU A 17 13.40 -13.03 -5.53
C LEU A 17 12.84 -12.59 -6.89
N GLN A 18 12.18 -13.54 -7.57
CA GLN A 18 11.48 -13.29 -8.83
C GLN A 18 10.21 -14.12 -8.85
N ARG A 19 9.10 -13.49 -9.26
CA ARG A 19 7.82 -14.19 -9.41
C ARG A 19 6.91 -13.49 -10.41
N ASN A 20 6.03 -14.25 -11.05
CA ASN A 20 4.96 -13.68 -11.87
C ASN A 20 3.81 -13.21 -10.96
N PHE A 21 3.47 -11.93 -11.09
CA PHE A 21 2.35 -11.30 -10.42
C PHE A 21 1.42 -10.68 -11.45
N ALA A 22 0.21 -11.18 -11.55
CA ALA A 22 -0.82 -10.68 -12.47
C ALA A 22 -0.33 -10.54 -13.93
N GLY A 23 0.43 -11.53 -14.42
CA GLY A 23 0.91 -11.59 -15.81
C GLY A 23 2.25 -10.90 -16.06
N VAL A 24 2.85 -10.23 -15.08
CA VAL A 24 4.19 -9.63 -15.19
C VAL A 24 5.15 -10.30 -14.22
N THR A 25 6.31 -10.70 -14.72
CA THR A 25 7.40 -11.17 -13.85
C THR A 25 8.08 -9.99 -13.20
N LEU A 26 7.97 -9.88 -11.87
CA LEU A 26 8.67 -8.88 -11.07
C LEU A 26 9.87 -9.51 -10.39
N ASN A 27 11.00 -8.81 -10.50
CA ASN A 27 12.13 -8.97 -9.62
C ASN A 27 11.88 -8.10 -8.38
N TYR A 28 12.20 -8.62 -7.20
CA TYR A 28 12.09 -7.87 -5.96
C TYR A 28 13.09 -8.33 -4.92
N ARG A 29 13.45 -7.44 -4.02
CA ARG A 29 14.25 -7.72 -2.83
C ARG A 29 13.33 -7.76 -1.62
N LYS A 30 13.64 -8.67 -0.68
CA LYS A 30 12.88 -8.82 0.55
C LYS A 30 13.82 -9.02 1.72
N ALA A 31 13.57 -8.29 2.80
CA ALA A 31 14.22 -8.48 4.10
C ALA A 31 13.17 -8.61 5.21
N SER A 32 13.53 -9.23 6.31
CA SER A 32 12.68 -9.31 7.50
C SER A 32 13.40 -8.70 8.69
N VAL A 33 12.63 -8.04 9.54
CA VAL A 33 13.06 -7.50 10.83
C VAL A 33 12.26 -8.21 11.90
N GLU A 34 12.97 -8.81 12.83
CA GLU A 34 12.35 -9.42 14.01
C GLU A 34 11.99 -8.32 15.03
N GLY A 35 10.76 -8.32 15.50
CA GLY A 35 10.30 -7.48 16.59
C GLY A 35 10.36 -8.20 17.94
N LYS A 36 9.68 -7.61 18.92
CA LYS A 36 9.47 -8.27 20.20
C LYS A 36 8.47 -9.41 20.08
N ALA A 37 8.54 -10.38 20.97
CA ALA A 37 7.58 -11.48 20.97
C ALA A 37 6.15 -10.96 21.14
N GLY A 38 5.29 -11.30 20.19
CA GLY A 38 3.89 -10.87 20.15
C GLY A 38 3.62 -9.60 19.32
N ASP A 39 4.65 -8.95 18.79
CA ASP A 39 4.45 -7.81 17.89
C ASP A 39 3.79 -8.26 16.58
N ALA A 40 2.80 -7.50 16.14
CA ALA A 40 2.22 -7.67 14.81
C ALA A 40 3.25 -7.28 13.73
N LYS A 41 3.44 -8.16 12.74
CA LYS A 41 4.42 -7.97 11.67
C LYS A 41 3.87 -7.02 10.61
N ALA A 42 4.50 -5.88 10.43
CA ALA A 42 4.17 -4.94 9.37
C ALA A 42 4.62 -5.43 7.99
N LEU A 43 3.96 -4.98 6.93
CA LEU A 43 4.43 -5.09 5.55
C LEU A 43 4.79 -3.70 5.03
N VAL A 44 6.04 -3.53 4.64
CA VAL A 44 6.57 -2.26 4.14
C VAL A 44 6.99 -2.42 2.69
N ILE A 45 6.60 -1.51 1.83
CA ILE A 45 7.03 -1.49 0.44
C ILE A 45 7.63 -0.13 0.09
N TYR A 46 8.75 -0.16 -0.66
CA TYR A 46 9.34 1.02 -1.28
C TYR A 46 9.29 0.92 -2.80
N LEU A 47 8.73 1.94 -3.44
CA LEU A 47 8.69 2.08 -4.89
C LEU A 47 9.79 3.07 -5.33
N HIS A 48 10.75 2.58 -6.10
CA HIS A 48 11.91 3.36 -6.54
C HIS A 48 11.60 4.39 -7.64
N GLY A 49 12.52 5.33 -7.84
CA GLY A 49 12.47 6.34 -8.89
C GLY A 49 12.73 5.78 -10.31
N GLY A 50 12.54 6.61 -11.33
CA GLY A 50 12.61 6.18 -12.73
C GLY A 50 14.00 5.73 -13.19
N SER A 51 15.09 6.16 -12.53
CA SER A 51 16.47 5.75 -12.84
C SER A 51 16.76 4.29 -12.50
N SER A 52 15.99 3.70 -11.59
CA SER A 52 16.22 2.36 -11.05
C SER A 52 15.39 1.27 -11.74
N CYS A 53 14.69 1.61 -12.83
CA CYS A 53 13.98 0.64 -13.65
C CYS A 53 14.95 -0.36 -14.29
N GLY A 54 14.53 -1.62 -14.38
CA GLY A 54 15.33 -2.70 -14.97
C GLY A 54 14.86 -4.09 -14.57
N ASN A 55 15.70 -5.07 -14.84
CA ASN A 55 15.42 -6.47 -14.55
C ASN A 55 16.61 -7.19 -13.88
N ASP A 56 17.58 -6.43 -13.37
CA ASP A 56 18.78 -6.95 -12.74
C ASP A 56 18.58 -7.31 -11.26
N ASN A 57 17.49 -6.82 -10.67
CA ASN A 57 17.17 -6.98 -9.25
C ASN A 57 18.26 -6.42 -8.31
N THR A 58 19.01 -5.44 -8.76
CA THR A 58 20.11 -4.80 -8.00
C THR A 58 20.05 -3.29 -8.05
N THR A 59 19.79 -2.69 -9.22
CA THR A 59 19.84 -1.25 -9.41
C THR A 59 18.85 -0.51 -8.51
N GLN A 60 17.67 -1.06 -8.24
CA GLN A 60 16.69 -0.45 -7.31
C GLN A 60 17.22 -0.32 -5.88
N MET A 61 18.19 -1.15 -5.49
CA MET A 61 18.76 -1.12 -4.14
C MET A 61 19.74 0.04 -3.91
N ASN A 62 20.08 0.79 -4.96
CA ASN A 62 20.93 1.97 -4.87
C ASN A 62 20.16 3.23 -4.41
N GLU A 63 18.86 3.12 -4.12
CA GLU A 63 18.05 4.24 -3.63
C GLU A 63 18.27 4.45 -2.13
N PRO A 64 18.85 5.59 -1.67
CA PRO A 64 19.19 5.80 -0.25
C PRO A 64 17.97 5.80 0.69
N GLY A 65 16.77 6.04 0.16
CA GLY A 65 15.54 5.92 0.95
C GLY A 65 15.32 4.53 1.51
N ILE A 66 15.81 3.50 0.82
CA ILE A 66 15.74 2.11 1.30
C ILE A 66 16.57 1.93 2.57
N ASP A 67 17.80 2.49 2.58
CA ASP A 67 18.69 2.41 3.73
C ASP A 67 18.10 3.14 4.94
N SER A 68 17.50 4.31 4.71
CA SER A 68 16.84 5.07 5.77
C SER A 68 15.68 4.30 6.41
N ILE A 69 14.82 3.67 5.59
CA ILE A 69 13.71 2.86 6.07
C ILE A 69 14.22 1.59 6.77
N ALA A 70 15.22 0.91 6.21
CA ALA A 70 15.83 -0.28 6.78
C ALA A 70 16.47 0.02 8.15
N ASN A 71 17.22 1.11 8.26
CA ASN A 71 17.79 1.61 9.52
C ASN A 71 16.72 1.90 10.56
N TYR A 72 15.63 2.56 10.16
CA TYR A 72 14.51 2.83 11.06
C TYR A 72 13.90 1.53 11.61
N LEU A 73 13.55 0.61 10.72
CA LEU A 73 12.95 -0.67 11.11
C LEU A 73 13.85 -1.46 12.06
N SER A 74 15.16 -1.51 11.76
CA SER A 74 16.15 -2.22 12.57
C SER A 74 16.36 -1.58 13.93
N SER A 75 16.59 -0.26 13.97
CA SER A 75 16.90 0.47 15.22
C SER A 75 15.72 0.53 16.17
N HIS A 76 14.48 0.52 15.64
CA HIS A 76 13.27 0.50 16.47
C HIS A 76 12.75 -0.91 16.75
N HIS A 77 13.47 -1.96 16.32
CA HIS A 77 13.04 -3.36 16.44
C HIS A 77 11.60 -3.57 16.00
N LYS A 78 11.19 -2.92 14.90
CA LYS A 78 9.84 -3.02 14.39
C LYS A 78 9.68 -4.31 13.59
N ALA A 79 8.87 -5.24 14.09
CA ALA A 79 8.55 -6.46 13.36
C ALA A 79 8.02 -6.10 11.97
N ALA A 80 8.74 -6.46 10.91
CA ALA A 80 8.35 -6.10 9.56
C ALA A 80 8.90 -7.05 8.50
N VAL A 81 8.19 -7.13 7.38
CA VAL A 81 8.74 -7.57 6.10
C VAL A 81 8.85 -6.35 5.19
N PHE A 82 10.04 -6.10 4.71
CA PHE A 82 10.32 -4.99 3.80
C PHE A 82 10.58 -5.50 2.39
N VAL A 83 9.78 -5.03 1.42
CA VAL A 83 9.88 -5.43 0.01
C VAL A 83 10.22 -4.24 -0.89
N VAL A 84 11.15 -4.48 -1.81
CA VAL A 84 11.61 -3.49 -2.78
C VAL A 84 11.53 -4.12 -4.17
N PRO A 85 10.40 -3.98 -4.89
CA PRO A 85 10.28 -4.46 -6.25
C PRO A 85 11.08 -3.59 -7.22
N GLN A 86 11.45 -4.16 -8.38
CA GLN A 86 12.02 -3.43 -9.49
C GLN A 86 11.00 -3.29 -10.61
N CYS A 87 10.73 -2.06 -11.04
CA CYS A 87 9.87 -1.77 -12.17
C CYS A 87 10.58 -2.13 -13.48
N PRO A 88 10.07 -3.09 -14.27
CA PRO A 88 10.76 -3.54 -15.48
C PRO A 88 10.62 -2.59 -16.66
N ASP A 89 9.65 -1.68 -16.63
CA ASP A 89 9.30 -0.82 -17.76
C ASP A 89 9.10 0.63 -17.29
N ARG A 90 10.10 1.47 -17.57
CA ARG A 90 10.06 2.89 -17.19
C ARG A 90 8.90 3.65 -17.85
N ASN A 91 8.50 3.27 -19.06
CA ASN A 91 7.44 3.99 -19.79
C ASN A 91 6.06 3.74 -19.15
N LYS A 92 5.85 2.54 -18.63
CA LYS A 92 4.64 2.22 -17.85
C LYS A 92 4.72 2.78 -16.45
N GLY A 93 5.91 2.81 -15.87
CA GLY A 93 6.14 3.19 -14.49
C GLY A 93 5.29 2.38 -13.52
N TRP A 94 5.27 2.79 -12.27
CA TRP A 94 4.45 2.13 -11.24
C TRP A 94 2.95 2.32 -11.45
N GLY A 95 2.55 3.44 -12.11
CA GLY A 95 1.14 3.69 -12.44
C GLY A 95 0.51 2.64 -13.34
N GLY A 96 1.30 2.05 -14.26
CA GLY A 96 0.86 0.94 -15.10
C GLY A 96 1.00 -0.45 -14.45
N MET A 97 1.50 -0.51 -13.20
CA MET A 97 1.87 -1.74 -12.51
C MET A 97 1.07 -1.97 -11.21
N THR A 98 0.02 -1.19 -10.95
CA THR A 98 -0.70 -1.24 -9.67
C THR A 98 -1.24 -2.62 -9.32
N LYS A 99 -1.77 -3.37 -10.30
CA LYS A 99 -2.25 -4.75 -10.11
C LYS A 99 -1.13 -5.72 -9.74
N ASN A 100 0.05 -5.52 -10.33
CA ASN A 100 1.22 -6.36 -10.09
C ASN A 100 1.79 -6.10 -8.69
N VAL A 101 1.90 -4.82 -8.29
CA VAL A 101 2.32 -4.40 -6.95
C VAL A 101 1.33 -4.92 -5.90
N LYS A 102 0.01 -4.79 -6.14
CA LYS A 102 -1.01 -5.32 -5.23
C LYS A 102 -0.88 -6.84 -5.04
N ALA A 103 -0.70 -7.58 -6.15
CA ALA A 103 -0.52 -9.04 -6.08
C ALA A 103 0.77 -9.44 -5.35
N LEU A 104 1.87 -8.68 -5.48
CA LEU A 104 3.08 -8.87 -4.69
C LEU A 104 2.82 -8.66 -3.20
N LEU A 105 2.12 -7.58 -2.85
CA LEU A 105 1.80 -7.27 -1.45
C LEU A 105 0.89 -8.34 -0.83
N ASP A 106 -0.18 -8.75 -1.52
CA ASP A 106 -1.08 -9.80 -1.03
C ASP A 106 -0.36 -11.12 -0.82
N PHE A 107 0.48 -11.52 -1.79
CA PHE A 107 1.30 -12.72 -1.69
C PHE A 107 2.27 -12.64 -0.50
N THR A 108 2.95 -11.51 -0.33
CA THR A 108 3.90 -11.31 0.76
C THR A 108 3.18 -11.30 2.12
N ALA A 109 2.08 -10.58 2.25
CA ALA A 109 1.30 -10.55 3.48
C ALA A 109 0.88 -11.96 3.91
N GLN A 110 0.37 -12.76 2.97
CA GLN A 110 -0.06 -14.12 3.23
C GLN A 110 1.09 -15.06 3.60
N THR A 111 2.21 -15.00 2.87
CA THR A 111 3.32 -15.96 3.06
C THR A 111 4.19 -15.62 4.27
N GLU A 112 4.27 -14.36 4.66
CA GLU A 112 5.06 -13.89 5.80
C GLU A 112 4.23 -13.70 7.07
N GLY A 113 2.92 -13.86 6.99
CA GLY A 113 2.02 -13.65 8.12
C GLY A 113 1.98 -12.18 8.58
N ALA A 114 2.07 -11.23 7.64
CA ALA A 114 2.00 -9.82 7.98
C ALA A 114 0.56 -9.39 8.32
N ASP A 115 0.45 -8.45 9.27
CA ASP A 115 -0.83 -7.89 9.68
C ASP A 115 -1.42 -7.02 8.55
N PRO A 116 -2.60 -7.33 8.02
CA PRO A 116 -3.26 -6.55 6.98
C PRO A 116 -3.62 -5.12 7.41
N ASN A 117 -3.58 -4.83 8.71
CA ASN A 117 -3.80 -3.50 9.26
C ASN A 117 -2.51 -2.66 9.36
N GLN A 118 -1.35 -3.23 9.04
CA GLN A 118 -0.05 -2.59 9.12
C GLN A 118 0.71 -2.71 7.78
N ILE A 119 0.11 -2.24 6.70
CA ILE A 119 0.74 -2.19 5.38
C ILE A 119 1.09 -0.74 5.05
N TYR A 120 2.38 -0.46 4.84
CA TYR A 120 2.89 0.88 4.60
C TYR A 120 3.57 0.98 3.24
N ILE A 121 3.36 2.11 2.54
CA ILE A 121 3.94 2.34 1.23
C ILE A 121 4.72 3.65 1.18
N PHE A 122 5.94 3.56 0.64
CA PHE A 122 6.86 4.66 0.45
C PHE A 122 7.27 4.75 -1.02
N GLY A 123 7.67 5.94 -1.46
CA GLY A 123 8.25 6.09 -2.79
C GLY A 123 8.62 7.52 -3.12
N GLY A 124 9.71 7.68 -3.88
CA GLY A 124 10.19 8.96 -4.38
C GLY A 124 10.04 9.09 -5.90
N SER A 125 9.78 10.31 -6.41
CA SER A 125 9.70 10.59 -7.84
C SER A 125 8.66 9.70 -8.56
N MET A 126 9.06 8.90 -9.54
CA MET A 126 8.20 7.91 -10.18
C MET A 126 7.57 6.95 -9.15
N GLY A 127 8.32 6.57 -8.10
CA GLY A 127 7.81 5.76 -6.99
C GLY A 127 6.76 6.48 -6.15
N GLY A 128 6.96 7.78 -5.91
CA GLY A 128 5.97 8.60 -5.22
C GLY A 128 4.66 8.76 -6.03
N THR A 129 4.76 8.95 -7.34
CA THR A 129 3.59 8.93 -8.23
C THR A 129 2.93 7.56 -8.23
N GLY A 130 3.72 6.47 -8.17
CA GLY A 130 3.24 5.11 -7.99
C GLY A 130 2.49 4.92 -6.66
N THR A 131 3.02 5.51 -5.59
CA THR A 131 2.36 5.51 -4.27
C THR A 131 0.98 6.17 -4.35
N TRP A 132 0.88 7.38 -4.90
CA TRP A 132 -0.41 8.04 -5.14
C TRP A 132 -1.37 7.17 -5.95
N LYS A 133 -0.85 6.51 -7.00
CA LYS A 133 -1.68 5.64 -7.85
C LYS A 133 -2.15 4.39 -7.12
N MET A 134 -1.32 3.83 -6.23
CA MET A 134 -1.73 2.70 -5.39
C MET A 134 -2.86 3.10 -4.44
N LEU A 135 -2.76 4.25 -3.76
CA LEU A 135 -3.80 4.76 -2.87
C LEU A 135 -5.12 4.97 -3.62
N SER A 136 -5.07 5.63 -4.78
CA SER A 136 -6.27 5.88 -5.60
C SER A 136 -6.89 4.59 -6.17
N SER A 137 -6.10 3.53 -6.39
CA SER A 137 -6.58 2.28 -6.96
C SER A 137 -7.09 1.29 -5.92
N TYR A 138 -6.61 1.39 -4.68
CA TYR A 138 -6.90 0.44 -3.60
C TYR A 138 -7.19 1.19 -2.30
N PRO A 139 -8.38 1.81 -2.18
CA PRO A 139 -8.81 2.47 -0.94
C PRO A 139 -8.80 1.47 0.21
N ASP A 140 -8.58 1.96 1.42
CA ASP A 140 -8.52 1.17 2.68
C ASP A 140 -7.47 0.04 2.70
N TYR A 141 -6.54 0.02 1.75
CA TYR A 141 -5.54 -1.06 1.71
C TYR A 141 -4.33 -0.77 2.60
N PHE A 142 -3.86 0.48 2.62
CA PHE A 142 -2.67 0.87 3.38
C PHE A 142 -3.03 1.48 4.74
N ALA A 143 -2.16 1.27 5.72
CA ALA A 143 -2.26 1.91 7.04
C ALA A 143 -1.81 3.37 6.98
N ALA A 144 -0.75 3.65 6.23
CA ALA A 144 -0.30 4.99 5.89
C ALA A 144 0.62 4.95 4.65
N ALA A 145 0.85 6.12 4.06
CA ALA A 145 1.67 6.28 2.87
C ALA A 145 2.56 7.53 2.94
N MET A 146 3.73 7.45 2.30
CA MET A 146 4.65 8.58 2.21
C MET A 146 5.17 8.76 0.77
N PRO A 147 4.40 9.40 -0.12
CA PRO A 147 4.86 9.83 -1.43
C PRO A 147 5.75 11.08 -1.31
N CYS A 148 6.95 11.05 -1.92
CA CYS A 148 7.90 12.15 -1.90
C CYS A 148 8.26 12.61 -3.31
N ALA A 149 8.48 13.91 -3.51
CA ALA A 149 8.83 14.51 -4.81
C ALA A 149 7.93 13.98 -5.93
N ALA A 150 6.61 14.02 -5.75
CA ALA A 150 5.65 13.34 -6.62
C ALA A 150 4.37 14.14 -6.86
N ASN A 151 3.75 13.91 -8.02
CA ASN A 151 2.56 14.61 -8.47
C ASN A 151 1.30 13.75 -8.26
N PRO A 152 0.32 14.20 -7.45
CA PRO A 152 -0.96 13.52 -7.27
C PRO A 152 -1.97 13.79 -8.37
N LYS A 153 -1.61 14.55 -9.43
CA LYS A 153 -2.54 14.95 -10.49
C LYS A 153 -3.29 13.75 -11.09
N GLY A 154 -4.60 13.89 -11.17
CA GLY A 154 -5.48 12.86 -11.74
C GLY A 154 -5.79 11.69 -10.82
N MET A 155 -5.42 11.77 -9.54
CA MET A 155 -5.89 10.83 -8.52
C MET A 155 -7.29 11.24 -8.03
N ASN A 156 -8.05 10.28 -7.55
CA ASN A 156 -9.35 10.56 -6.95
C ASN A 156 -9.17 10.82 -5.45
N VAL A 157 -9.49 12.03 -5.02
CA VAL A 157 -9.36 12.48 -3.63
C VAL A 157 -10.14 11.58 -2.67
N GLU A 158 -11.39 11.25 -3.00
CA GLU A 158 -12.27 10.46 -2.14
C GLU A 158 -11.73 9.04 -1.88
N THR A 159 -11.05 8.44 -2.89
CA THR A 159 -10.45 7.11 -2.73
C THR A 159 -9.13 7.16 -1.97
N VAL A 160 -8.39 8.27 -2.05
CA VAL A 160 -7.13 8.47 -1.31
C VAL A 160 -7.41 8.83 0.15
N ALA A 161 -8.46 9.61 0.44
CA ALA A 161 -8.85 10.06 1.79
C ALA A 161 -9.21 8.93 2.79
N THR A 162 -8.97 7.69 2.42
CA THR A 162 -9.09 6.52 3.30
C THR A 162 -7.76 6.07 3.91
N THR A 163 -6.67 6.79 3.61
CA THR A 163 -5.31 6.40 4.02
C THR A 163 -4.52 7.63 4.45
N PRO A 164 -4.05 7.72 5.69
CA PRO A 164 -3.16 8.78 6.15
C PRO A 164 -1.93 8.96 5.26
N VAL A 165 -1.65 10.20 4.87
CA VAL A 165 -0.58 10.52 3.91
C VAL A 165 0.37 11.59 4.45
N TYR A 166 1.68 11.31 4.37
CA TYR A 166 2.72 12.31 4.60
C TYR A 166 3.42 12.63 3.27
N ASN A 167 3.13 13.78 2.67
CA ASN A 167 3.73 14.20 1.41
C ASN A 167 4.89 15.18 1.66
N VAL A 168 6.06 14.91 1.07
CA VAL A 168 7.24 15.78 1.16
C VAL A 168 7.63 16.27 -0.21
N MET A 169 7.81 17.60 -0.33
CA MET A 169 8.23 18.28 -1.55
C MET A 169 9.45 19.17 -1.27
N GLY A 170 10.35 19.26 -2.23
CA GLY A 170 11.50 20.17 -2.16
C GLY A 170 11.17 21.50 -2.81
N LEU A 171 11.45 22.62 -2.13
CA LEU A 171 11.18 23.95 -2.69
C LEU A 171 12.11 24.29 -3.86
N ALA A 172 13.33 23.75 -3.88
CA ALA A 172 14.28 23.89 -4.99
C ALA A 172 14.16 22.80 -6.06
N ASP A 173 13.13 21.93 -5.98
CA ASP A 173 12.87 20.90 -6.98
C ASP A 173 12.41 21.53 -8.31
N LYS A 174 13.20 21.30 -9.38
CA LYS A 174 12.90 21.78 -10.73
C LYS A 174 12.11 20.80 -11.58
N ILE A 175 11.97 19.55 -11.12
CA ILE A 175 11.16 18.50 -11.77
C ILE A 175 9.72 18.58 -11.23
N MET A 176 9.57 18.64 -9.92
CA MET A 176 8.31 18.95 -9.24
C MET A 176 8.29 20.47 -8.97
N ASP A 177 8.18 21.23 -10.03
CA ASP A 177 8.21 22.69 -9.99
C ASP A 177 7.03 23.29 -9.19
N SER A 178 6.95 24.61 -9.13
CA SER A 178 5.90 25.30 -8.39
C SER A 178 4.48 24.89 -8.82
N SER A 179 4.26 24.58 -10.09
CA SER A 179 2.94 24.16 -10.57
C SER A 179 2.54 22.80 -10.03
N VAL A 180 3.48 21.88 -9.90
CA VAL A 180 3.25 20.55 -9.30
C VAL A 180 3.08 20.66 -7.79
N ARG A 181 3.86 21.52 -7.12
CA ARG A 181 3.74 21.72 -5.67
C ARG A 181 2.38 22.29 -5.28
N ILE A 182 1.89 23.29 -6.02
CA ILE A 182 0.54 23.85 -5.82
C ILE A 182 -0.54 22.75 -5.95
N ILE A 183 -0.41 21.86 -6.97
CA ILE A 183 -1.34 20.73 -7.12
C ILE A 183 -1.26 19.78 -5.92
N ALA A 184 -0.06 19.50 -5.43
CA ALA A 184 0.13 18.59 -4.30
C ALA A 184 -0.42 19.20 -2.99
N GLU A 185 -0.16 20.48 -2.74
CA GLU A 185 -0.70 21.20 -1.58
C GLU A 185 -2.23 21.26 -1.60
N ASP A 186 -2.82 21.62 -2.74
CA ASP A 186 -4.28 21.63 -2.92
C ASP A 186 -4.88 20.24 -2.72
N PHE A 187 -4.26 19.20 -3.26
CA PHE A 187 -4.70 17.82 -3.09
C PHE A 187 -4.70 17.39 -1.62
N ILE A 188 -3.63 17.70 -0.88
CA ILE A 188 -3.55 17.44 0.57
C ILE A 188 -4.61 18.24 1.33
N SER A 189 -4.83 19.51 0.97
CA SER A 189 -5.90 20.32 1.56
C SER A 189 -7.29 19.68 1.36
N GLN A 190 -7.57 19.14 0.19
CA GLN A 190 -8.81 18.41 -0.08
C GLN A 190 -8.93 17.13 0.77
N LEU A 191 -7.84 16.37 0.95
CA LEU A 191 -7.83 15.19 1.85
C LEU A 191 -8.17 15.59 3.29
N GLN A 192 -7.57 16.66 3.79
CA GLN A 192 -7.86 17.21 5.13
C GLN A 192 -9.31 17.64 5.28
N GLN A 193 -9.91 18.25 4.25
CA GLN A 193 -11.33 18.63 4.24
C GLN A 193 -12.27 17.42 4.30
N LEU A 194 -11.84 16.27 3.82
CA LEU A 194 -12.55 14.99 3.94
C LEU A 194 -12.31 14.29 5.28
N GLY A 195 -11.48 14.87 6.16
CA GLY A 195 -11.18 14.33 7.49
C GLY A 195 -10.01 13.36 7.52
N ASP A 196 -9.23 13.26 6.44
CA ASP A 196 -8.01 12.44 6.43
C ASP A 196 -6.87 13.11 7.20
N GLU A 197 -6.04 12.30 7.82
CA GLU A 197 -4.80 12.72 8.46
C GLU A 197 -3.70 12.88 7.39
N ALA A 198 -3.75 13.99 6.66
CA ALA A 198 -2.81 14.27 5.59
C ALA A 198 -1.88 15.44 5.93
N VAL A 199 -0.59 15.29 5.63
CA VAL A 199 0.45 16.29 5.86
C VAL A 199 1.09 16.67 4.53
N TYR A 200 1.21 17.98 4.28
CA TYR A 200 2.03 18.56 3.24
C TYR A 200 3.22 19.27 3.85
N GLU A 201 4.42 18.92 3.43
CA GLU A 201 5.65 19.55 3.89
C GLU A 201 6.51 19.99 2.69
N GLU A 202 6.80 21.28 2.60
CA GLU A 202 7.82 21.83 1.70
C GLU A 202 9.13 22.09 2.48
N VAL A 203 10.24 21.57 1.95
CA VAL A 203 11.53 21.76 2.59
C VAL A 203 12.35 22.74 1.77
N PRO A 204 12.79 23.88 2.35
CA PRO A 204 13.67 24.83 1.68
C PRO A 204 14.96 24.17 1.17
N ASP A 205 15.48 24.65 0.06
CA ASP A 205 16.75 24.23 -0.55
C ASP A 205 16.84 22.77 -1.00
N TRP A 206 15.79 21.95 -0.81
CA TRP A 206 15.78 20.58 -1.29
C TRP A 206 15.47 20.52 -2.79
N THR A 207 16.39 19.93 -3.52
CA THR A 207 16.23 19.57 -4.93
C THR A 207 15.38 18.30 -5.03
N HIS A 208 15.07 17.90 -6.26
CA HIS A 208 14.37 16.62 -6.53
C HIS A 208 15.08 15.42 -5.91
N GLU A 209 16.39 15.34 -6.15
CA GLU A 209 17.23 14.26 -5.62
C GLU A 209 17.29 14.31 -4.09
N THR A 210 17.55 15.49 -3.50
CA THR A 210 17.59 15.65 -2.04
C THR A 210 16.27 15.23 -1.40
N THR A 211 15.14 15.60 -2.00
CA THR A 211 13.82 15.19 -1.52
C THR A 211 13.67 13.66 -1.55
N CYS A 212 14.03 12.99 -2.66
CA CYS A 212 13.96 11.53 -2.74
C CYS A 212 14.86 10.82 -1.71
N ILE A 213 16.00 11.43 -1.35
CA ILE A 213 16.97 10.83 -0.43
C ILE A 213 16.62 11.09 1.04
N GLN A 214 16.32 12.35 1.40
CA GLN A 214 16.27 12.79 2.80
C GLN A 214 14.85 12.82 3.40
N SER A 215 13.84 12.50 2.63
CA SER A 215 12.46 12.50 3.15
C SER A 215 12.24 11.50 4.28
N TYR A 216 12.91 10.37 4.26
CA TYR A 216 12.67 9.25 5.18
C TYR A 216 13.41 9.39 6.50
N SER A 217 13.25 10.55 7.16
CA SER A 217 13.81 10.83 8.48
C SER A 217 12.99 10.18 9.59
N THR A 218 13.62 9.95 10.75
CA THR A 218 12.96 9.33 11.91
C THR A 218 11.65 10.02 12.29
N PRO A 219 11.55 11.37 12.45
CA PRO A 219 10.29 11.98 12.84
C PRO A 219 9.13 11.76 11.85
N ARG A 220 9.42 11.73 10.54
CA ARG A 220 8.39 11.47 9.52
C ARG A 220 7.98 10.02 9.50
N MET A 221 8.94 9.10 9.68
CA MET A 221 8.65 7.67 9.79
C MET A 221 7.91 7.33 11.08
N ASP A 222 8.20 8.02 12.20
CA ASP A 222 7.43 7.90 13.45
C ASP A 222 5.96 8.24 13.19
N TRP A 223 5.69 9.33 12.44
CA TRP A 223 4.34 9.68 12.05
C TRP A 223 3.69 8.59 11.19
N VAL A 224 4.36 8.10 10.14
CA VAL A 224 3.81 7.05 9.26
C VAL A 224 3.51 5.77 10.04
N PHE A 225 4.44 5.31 10.87
CA PHE A 225 4.31 4.06 11.61
C PHE A 225 3.44 4.14 12.88
N ALA A 226 3.00 5.35 13.27
CA ALA A 226 2.00 5.54 14.32
C ALA A 226 0.59 5.13 13.84
N HIS A 227 0.35 5.12 12.54
CA HIS A 227 -0.95 4.77 11.98
C HIS A 227 -1.08 3.25 11.83
N THR A 228 -2.23 2.74 12.25
CA THR A 228 -2.68 1.37 11.95
C THR A 228 -4.13 1.45 11.52
N LYS A 229 -4.54 0.63 10.58
CA LYS A 229 -5.97 0.58 10.24
C LYS A 229 -6.73 0.09 11.47
N PRO A 230 -7.92 0.65 11.74
CA PRO A 230 -8.74 0.12 12.80
C PRO A 230 -8.94 -1.38 12.56
N VAL A 231 -8.75 -2.17 13.61
CA VAL A 231 -9.23 -3.55 13.59
C VAL A 231 -10.73 -3.42 13.42
N THR A 232 -11.19 -3.43 12.16
CA THR A 232 -12.57 -3.80 11.97
C THR A 232 -12.65 -5.16 12.61
N SER A 233 -13.24 -5.22 13.82
CA SER A 233 -13.85 -6.45 14.29
C SER A 233 -14.85 -6.75 13.18
N SER A 234 -14.39 -7.42 12.12
CA SER A 234 -15.27 -8.25 11.36
C SER A 234 -15.84 -9.13 12.46
N ILE A 235 -17.05 -8.81 12.90
CA ILE A 235 -17.98 -9.88 13.17
C ILE A 235 -17.73 -10.74 11.95
N VAL A 236 -16.94 -11.80 12.15
CA VAL A 236 -16.76 -12.84 11.14
C VAL A 236 -18.19 -13.20 10.88
N ASN A 237 -18.72 -12.64 9.77
CA ASN A 237 -20.03 -13.04 9.33
C ASN A 237 -19.79 -14.51 8.99
N PRO A 238 -20.21 -15.47 9.85
CA PRO A 238 -19.95 -16.89 9.65
C PRO A 238 -20.61 -17.40 8.37
N TYR A 239 -21.07 -16.45 7.54
CA TYR A 239 -21.77 -16.62 6.29
C TYR A 239 -20.92 -16.39 5.02
N ASN A 240 -19.62 -16.11 5.15
CA ASN A 240 -18.74 -15.94 3.96
C ASN A 240 -17.87 -17.16 3.64
N GLU A 241 -18.12 -18.29 4.28
CA GLU A 241 -17.78 -19.59 3.67
C GLU A 241 -18.70 -19.79 2.47
N GLN A 242 -18.12 -20.17 1.34
CA GLN A 242 -18.78 -20.51 0.07
C GLN A 242 -20.09 -21.28 0.28
N ARG A 243 -21.16 -20.58 0.61
CA ARG A 243 -22.47 -21.19 0.56
C ARG A 243 -22.77 -21.44 -0.92
N LYS A 244 -22.76 -22.71 -1.32
CA LYS A 244 -23.69 -23.19 -2.34
C LYS A 244 -25.01 -22.51 -2.02
N ARG A 245 -25.48 -21.63 -2.92
CA ARG A 245 -26.77 -20.93 -2.73
C ARG A 245 -27.79 -22.00 -2.33
N ASP A 246 -28.23 -21.94 -1.07
CA ASP A 246 -29.28 -22.81 -0.61
C ASP A 246 -30.54 -22.38 -1.35
N ASP A 247 -31.00 -23.20 -2.26
CA ASP A 247 -32.19 -22.97 -3.07
C ASP A 247 -33.49 -23.18 -2.25
N ALA A 248 -33.36 -23.25 -0.93
CA ALA A 248 -34.49 -23.42 -0.03
C ALA A 248 -35.29 -22.12 0.16
N TRP A 249 -36.55 -22.27 0.40
CA TRP A 249 -37.47 -21.20 0.79
C TRP A 249 -37.54 -21.05 2.30
N TYR A 250 -37.67 -19.82 2.77
CA TYR A 250 -37.77 -19.49 4.19
C TYR A 250 -38.89 -18.46 4.42
N THR A 251 -39.56 -18.59 5.54
CA THR A 251 -40.44 -17.54 6.06
C THR A 251 -39.62 -16.34 6.54
N LEU A 252 -40.24 -15.20 6.79
CA LEU A 252 -39.57 -14.05 7.38
C LEU A 252 -39.03 -14.30 8.79
N SER A 253 -39.63 -15.28 9.52
CA SER A 253 -39.12 -15.73 10.83
C SER A 253 -37.93 -16.69 10.73
N GLY A 254 -37.47 -17.02 9.52
CA GLY A 254 -36.32 -17.90 9.28
C GLY A 254 -36.65 -19.41 9.25
N ALA A 255 -37.92 -19.78 9.32
CA ALA A 255 -38.34 -21.20 9.20
C ALA A 255 -38.18 -21.68 7.75
N LYS A 256 -37.47 -22.80 7.55
CA LYS A 256 -37.31 -23.43 6.23
C LYS A 256 -38.61 -24.09 5.80
N ILE A 257 -39.03 -23.86 4.57
CA ILE A 257 -40.24 -24.45 3.95
C ILE A 257 -39.89 -25.06 2.60
N ALA A 258 -40.68 -25.97 2.09
CA ALA A 258 -40.45 -26.61 0.80
C ALA A 258 -40.63 -25.60 -0.36
N LYS A 259 -41.80 -25.01 -0.46
CA LYS A 259 -42.15 -23.90 -1.37
C LYS A 259 -43.36 -23.17 -0.80
N PRO A 260 -43.51 -21.86 -1.00
CA PRO A 260 -44.71 -21.17 -0.56
C PRO A 260 -45.97 -21.79 -1.18
N SER A 261 -47.00 -22.00 -0.34
CA SER A 261 -48.31 -22.49 -0.76
C SER A 261 -49.42 -21.47 -0.54
N SER A 262 -49.06 -20.29 0.00
CA SER A 262 -49.99 -19.18 0.23
C SER A 262 -49.36 -17.85 -0.15
N PRO A 263 -50.15 -16.84 -0.54
CA PRO A 263 -49.61 -15.50 -0.80
C PRO A 263 -48.87 -14.94 0.42
N GLY A 264 -47.73 -14.33 0.20
CA GLY A 264 -46.93 -13.76 1.27
C GLY A 264 -45.52 -13.35 0.86
N LEU A 265 -44.74 -12.85 1.84
CA LEU A 265 -43.35 -12.48 1.66
C LEU A 265 -42.44 -13.59 2.20
N TYR A 266 -41.53 -14.05 1.37
CA TYR A 266 -40.62 -15.17 1.66
C TYR A 266 -39.16 -14.80 1.30
N ILE A 267 -38.19 -15.60 1.75
CA ILE A 267 -36.80 -15.52 1.40
C ILE A 267 -36.41 -16.74 0.58
N HIS A 268 -35.81 -16.53 -0.61
CA HIS A 268 -35.29 -17.60 -1.45
C HIS A 268 -34.01 -17.11 -2.15
N GLY A 269 -32.95 -17.92 -2.12
CA GLY A 269 -31.64 -17.56 -2.66
C GLY A 269 -31.08 -16.29 -2.05
N GLY A 270 -31.38 -15.98 -0.77
CA GLY A 270 -30.94 -14.77 -0.07
C GLY A 270 -31.68 -13.47 -0.47
N LYS A 271 -32.75 -13.57 -1.26
CA LYS A 271 -33.58 -12.42 -1.70
C LYS A 271 -35.01 -12.54 -1.17
N LYS A 272 -35.67 -11.38 -0.97
CA LYS A 272 -37.08 -11.31 -0.64
C LYS A 272 -37.93 -11.54 -1.90
N TRP A 273 -38.93 -12.38 -1.80
CA TRP A 273 -39.86 -12.73 -2.87
C TRP A 273 -41.32 -12.55 -2.38
N ILE A 274 -42.14 -11.92 -3.22
CA ILE A 274 -43.58 -11.86 -3.01
C ILE A 274 -44.18 -13.03 -3.79
N TYR A 275 -44.79 -13.98 -3.08
CA TYR A 275 -45.55 -15.05 -3.66
C TYR A 275 -47.01 -14.61 -3.71
N LYS A 276 -47.61 -14.60 -4.91
CA LYS A 276 -49.01 -14.17 -5.15
C LYS A 276 -49.96 -15.33 -5.16
#